data_c11a7950d330e488f2676532396bb7cd
#
_entry.id   c11a7950d330e488f2676532396bb7cd
#
_cell.length_a   1.000
_cell.length_b   1.000
_cell.length_c   1.000
_cell.angle_alpha   90.00
_cell.angle_beta   90.00
_cell.angle_gamma   90.00
#
_symmetry.space_group_name_H-M   'P 1'
#
loop_
_entity.id
_entity.type
_entity.pdbx_description
1 polymer ?
#
loop_
_entity_poly.entity_id
_entity_poly.type
_entity_poly.pdbx_seq_one_letter_code
_entity_poly.pdbx_strand_id
1 'polypeptide(L)'
;MNTVYTKNAPDAIGPYSQAVVTNGLVFTSGQIAINPESGMVEVQTIAEQTEQVCKNIKAVLEAAGSSLENVVKTTCFLKDMADFAVFNEVYAKYFVGKPARSCVAAKELPKNVLVEIDTVAEVTK
;
A
#
# COMPACT_ATOMS: atom_id res chain seq x y z
N MET A 1 3.69 13.42 16.66
CA MET A 1 3.64 12.60 15.44
C MET A 1 4.32 13.31 14.28
N ASN A 2 4.85 12.57 13.35
CA ASN A 2 5.53 13.13 12.18
C ASN A 2 4.84 12.64 10.91
N THR A 3 4.62 13.56 9.96
CA THR A 3 4.12 13.18 8.64
C THR A 3 5.28 12.76 7.74
N VAL A 4 4.99 11.87 6.79
CA VAL A 4 5.98 11.32 5.85
C VAL A 4 5.62 11.75 4.44
N TYR A 5 6.63 12.18 3.69
CA TYR A 5 6.48 12.46 2.27
C TYR A 5 7.65 11.86 1.49
N THR A 6 7.35 11.27 0.33
CA THR A 6 8.35 10.88 -0.65
C THR A 6 7.80 11.06 -2.06
N LYS A 7 8.66 11.49 -2.97
CA LYS A 7 8.30 11.58 -4.40
C LYS A 7 8.30 10.21 -5.08
N ASN A 8 8.79 9.19 -4.39
CA ASN A 8 8.87 7.82 -4.92
C ASN A 8 7.56 7.03 -4.73
N ALA A 9 6.55 7.68 -4.16
CA ALA A 9 5.20 7.16 -4.07
C ALA A 9 4.22 8.25 -4.54
N PRO A 10 2.98 7.89 -4.88
CA PRO A 10 2.01 8.87 -5.38
C PRO A 10 1.77 10.00 -4.37
N ASP A 11 1.67 11.22 -4.87
CA ASP A 11 1.30 12.37 -4.04
C ASP A 11 -0.10 12.16 -3.45
N ALA A 12 -0.31 12.67 -2.24
CA ALA A 12 -1.65 12.67 -1.64
C ALA A 12 -2.56 13.58 -2.48
N ILE A 13 -3.70 13.04 -2.88
CA ILE A 13 -4.68 13.73 -3.73
C ILE A 13 -5.85 14.28 -2.91
N GLY A 14 -5.64 14.50 -1.61
CA GLY A 14 -6.65 15.01 -0.71
C GLY A 14 -6.02 15.50 0.58
N PRO A 15 -6.85 15.81 1.61
CA PRO A 15 -6.35 16.35 2.87
C PRO A 15 -5.80 15.24 3.78
N TYR A 16 -4.73 14.56 3.33
CA TYR A 16 -4.08 13.49 4.12
C TYR A 16 -2.60 13.42 3.77
N SER A 17 -1.83 12.76 4.63
CA SER A 17 -0.41 12.50 4.41
C SER A 17 -0.23 11.09 3.84
N GLN A 18 0.87 10.84 3.15
CA GLN A 18 1.20 9.49 2.68
C GLN A 18 1.35 8.52 3.84
N ALA A 19 1.89 8.99 4.96
CA ALA A 19 1.98 8.21 6.18
C ALA A 19 2.22 9.12 7.38
N VAL A 20 2.00 8.56 8.56
CA VAL A 20 2.24 9.23 9.83
C VAL A 20 3.03 8.30 10.73
N VAL A 21 4.08 8.83 11.38
CA VAL A 21 4.88 8.09 12.36
C VAL A 21 4.53 8.58 13.75
N THR A 22 4.22 7.65 14.65
CA THR A 22 3.97 7.93 16.07
C THR A 22 4.27 6.69 16.90
N ASN A 23 4.87 6.89 18.08
CA ASN A 23 5.16 5.80 19.03
C ASN A 23 5.90 4.60 18.42
N GLY A 24 6.86 4.86 17.53
CA GLY A 24 7.65 3.82 16.91
C GLY A 24 6.93 3.03 15.81
N LEU A 25 5.76 3.47 15.40
CA LEU A 25 4.98 2.85 14.33
C LEU A 25 4.74 3.84 13.20
N VAL A 26 4.69 3.34 11.99
CA VAL A 26 4.25 4.10 10.83
C VAL A 26 2.91 3.55 10.36
N PHE A 27 1.99 4.46 10.10
CA PHE A 27 0.65 4.18 9.57
C PHE A 27 0.58 4.77 8.18
N THR A 28 0.51 3.94 7.14
CA THR A 28 0.41 4.46 5.78
C THR A 28 -1.05 4.71 5.41
N SER A 29 -1.27 5.71 4.58
CA SER A 29 -2.55 5.84 3.88
C SER A 29 -2.70 4.68 2.90
N GLY A 30 -3.92 4.41 2.49
CA GLY A 30 -4.21 3.41 1.46
C GLY A 30 -3.51 3.78 0.16
N GLN A 31 -2.80 2.81 -0.42
CA GLN A 31 -2.12 2.98 -1.70
C GLN A 31 -2.88 2.24 -2.79
N ILE A 32 -3.06 2.92 -3.91
CA ILE A 32 -3.63 2.35 -5.13
C ILE A 32 -2.55 2.35 -6.21
N ALA A 33 -2.85 1.76 -7.37
CA ALA A 33 -1.85 1.48 -8.40
C ALA A 33 -1.53 2.72 -9.27
N ILE A 34 -1.27 3.86 -8.64
CA ILE A 34 -0.82 5.06 -9.33
C ILE A 34 0.68 4.98 -9.51
N ASN A 35 1.16 5.21 -10.73
CA ASN A 35 2.59 5.36 -11.00
C ASN A 35 3.01 6.74 -10.47
N PRO A 36 3.98 6.82 -9.54
CA PRO A 36 4.35 8.11 -8.94
C PRO A 36 4.96 9.10 -9.93
N GLU A 37 5.55 8.64 -11.02
CA GLU A 37 6.12 9.53 -12.04
C GLU A 37 5.06 10.19 -12.89
N SER A 38 4.04 9.45 -13.32
CA SER A 38 2.98 9.95 -14.19
C SER A 38 1.78 10.48 -13.44
N GLY A 39 1.57 10.05 -12.20
CA GLY A 39 0.37 10.38 -11.44
C GLY A 39 -0.87 9.64 -11.92
N MET A 40 -0.70 8.61 -12.74
CA MET A 40 -1.81 7.90 -13.39
C MET A 40 -1.76 6.40 -13.10
N VAL A 41 -2.92 5.74 -13.19
CA VAL A 41 -3.01 4.28 -13.17
C VAL A 41 -2.71 3.78 -14.57
N GLU A 42 -1.55 3.15 -14.75
CA GLU A 42 -1.06 2.73 -16.07
C GLU A 42 -1.28 1.25 -16.35
N VAL A 43 -1.59 0.46 -15.32
CA VAL A 43 -1.73 -0.99 -15.44
C VAL A 43 -3.14 -1.41 -15.07
N GLN A 44 -3.66 -2.47 -15.71
CA GLN A 44 -5.08 -2.80 -15.67
C GLN A 44 -5.38 -4.18 -15.09
N THR A 45 -4.38 -5.06 -14.94
CA THR A 45 -4.61 -6.39 -14.38
C THR A 45 -4.43 -6.38 -12.87
N ILE A 46 -5.07 -7.33 -12.18
CA ILE A 46 -4.92 -7.42 -10.72
C ILE A 46 -3.46 -7.68 -10.33
N ALA A 47 -2.75 -8.52 -11.07
CA ALA A 47 -1.34 -8.81 -10.78
C ALA A 47 -0.48 -7.54 -10.90
N GLU A 48 -0.64 -6.80 -11.97
CA GLU A 48 0.13 -5.58 -12.21
C GLU A 48 -0.23 -4.45 -11.24
N GLN A 49 -1.51 -4.30 -10.93
CA GLN A 49 -1.93 -3.30 -9.95
C GLN A 49 -1.43 -3.62 -8.56
N THR A 50 -1.48 -4.88 -8.14
CA THR A 50 -0.94 -5.30 -6.84
C THR A 50 0.57 -5.03 -6.76
N GLU A 51 1.31 -5.32 -7.84
CA GLU A 51 2.73 -5.03 -7.94
C GLU A 51 3.01 -3.54 -7.72
N GLN A 52 2.28 -2.66 -8.41
CA GLN A 52 2.46 -1.22 -8.28
C GLN A 52 2.12 -0.72 -6.87
N VAL A 53 1.03 -1.22 -6.29
CA VAL A 53 0.64 -0.87 -4.92
C VAL A 53 1.75 -1.24 -3.94
N CYS A 54 2.29 -2.44 -4.05
CA CYS A 54 3.36 -2.89 -3.16
C CYS A 54 4.63 -2.06 -3.30
N LYS A 55 4.98 -1.66 -4.51
CA LYS A 55 6.11 -0.75 -4.74
C LYS A 55 5.88 0.61 -4.09
N ASN A 56 4.66 1.13 -4.20
CA ASN A 56 4.31 2.41 -3.58
C ASN A 56 4.41 2.33 -2.06
N ILE A 57 3.88 1.26 -1.46
CA ILE A 57 3.98 1.04 -0.01
C ILE A 57 5.44 0.92 0.42
N LYS A 58 6.25 0.16 -0.31
CA LYS A 58 7.68 0.02 -0.02
C LYS A 58 8.36 1.39 0.04
N ALA A 59 8.10 2.24 -0.93
CA ALA A 59 8.69 3.58 -0.98
C ALA A 59 8.29 4.44 0.23
N VAL A 60 7.02 4.41 0.61
CA VAL A 60 6.53 5.16 1.78
C VAL A 60 7.16 4.63 3.06
N LEU A 61 7.21 3.31 3.23
CA LEU A 61 7.81 2.70 4.42
C LEU A 61 9.30 3.04 4.55
N GLU A 62 10.04 2.98 3.46
CA GLU A 62 11.47 3.33 3.46
C GLU A 62 11.69 4.80 3.82
N ALA A 63 10.85 5.67 3.31
CA ALA A 63 10.91 7.09 3.66
C ALA A 63 10.62 7.34 5.15
N ALA A 64 9.85 6.45 5.77
CA ALA A 64 9.50 6.53 7.19
C ALA A 64 10.54 5.86 8.11
N GLY A 65 11.58 5.24 7.56
CA GLY A 65 12.56 4.50 8.34
C GLY A 65 12.11 3.09 8.71
N SER A 66 11.26 2.50 7.88
CA SER A 66 10.76 1.14 8.03
C SER A 66 11.05 0.32 6.77
N SER A 67 10.41 -0.82 6.61
CA SER A 67 10.57 -1.70 5.46
C SER A 67 9.38 -2.65 5.39
N LEU A 68 9.26 -3.36 4.26
CA LEU A 68 8.20 -4.36 4.07
C LEU A 68 8.29 -5.49 5.11
N GLU A 69 9.52 -5.88 5.50
CA GLU A 69 9.73 -6.93 6.51
C GLU A 69 9.22 -6.54 7.89
N ASN A 70 9.10 -5.24 8.14
CA ASN A 70 8.68 -4.71 9.44
C ASN A 70 7.18 -4.42 9.52
N VAL A 71 6.44 -4.74 8.48
CA VAL A 71 4.98 -4.57 8.48
C VAL A 71 4.37 -5.55 9.48
N VAL A 72 3.50 -5.03 10.36
CA VAL A 72 2.82 -5.83 11.37
C VAL A 72 1.37 -6.09 11.01
N LYS A 73 0.76 -5.21 10.23
CA LYS A 73 -0.65 -5.32 9.83
C LYS A 73 -0.88 -4.72 8.46
N THR A 74 -1.66 -5.41 7.65
CA THR A 74 -2.18 -4.86 6.40
C THR A 74 -3.71 -4.93 6.39
N THR A 75 -4.34 -3.98 5.70
CA THR A 75 -5.74 -4.04 5.34
C THR A 75 -5.82 -3.92 3.82
N CYS A 76 -6.41 -4.90 3.19
CA CYS A 76 -6.45 -5.01 1.74
C CYS A 76 -7.90 -4.95 1.26
N PHE A 77 -8.13 -4.10 0.26
CA PHE A 77 -9.44 -3.93 -0.35
C PHE A 77 -9.35 -4.33 -1.81
N LEU A 78 -10.20 -5.25 -2.24
CA LEU A 78 -10.29 -5.68 -3.63
C LEU A 78 -11.59 -5.19 -4.24
N LYS A 79 -11.59 -4.93 -5.53
CA LYS A 79 -12.82 -4.64 -6.24
C LYS A 79 -13.71 -5.88 -6.31
N ASP A 80 -13.10 -7.06 -6.44
CA ASP A 80 -13.79 -8.34 -6.57
C ASP A 80 -12.97 -9.44 -5.89
N MET A 81 -13.59 -10.23 -5.02
CA MET A 81 -12.92 -11.35 -4.36
C MET A 81 -12.52 -12.48 -5.33
N ALA A 82 -13.05 -12.48 -6.55
CA ALA A 82 -12.57 -13.40 -7.59
C ALA A 82 -11.08 -13.19 -7.91
N ASP A 83 -10.51 -12.01 -7.59
CA ASP A 83 -9.10 -11.70 -7.81
C ASP A 83 -8.20 -12.15 -6.65
N PHE A 84 -8.77 -12.73 -5.60
CA PHE A 84 -8.05 -13.01 -4.35
C PHE A 84 -6.82 -13.91 -4.55
N ALA A 85 -6.94 -14.98 -5.33
CA ALA A 85 -5.84 -15.92 -5.53
C ALA A 85 -4.64 -15.27 -6.24
N VAL A 86 -4.89 -14.51 -7.31
CA VAL A 86 -3.81 -13.81 -8.06
C VAL A 86 -3.21 -12.71 -7.20
N PHE A 87 -4.06 -11.95 -6.49
CA PHE A 87 -3.62 -10.94 -5.54
C PHE A 87 -2.65 -11.54 -4.50
N ASN A 88 -3.02 -12.68 -3.90
CA ASN A 88 -2.19 -13.34 -2.89
C ASN A 88 -0.83 -13.75 -3.42
N GLU A 89 -0.73 -14.22 -4.66
CA GLU A 89 0.55 -14.60 -5.26
C GLU A 89 1.53 -13.43 -5.32
N VAL A 90 1.05 -12.25 -5.73
CA VAL A 90 1.89 -11.06 -5.81
C VAL A 90 2.18 -10.51 -4.41
N TYR A 91 1.16 -10.42 -3.57
CA TYR A 91 1.27 -9.95 -2.19
C TYR A 91 2.36 -10.73 -1.42
N ALA A 92 2.40 -12.04 -1.56
CA ALA A 92 3.36 -12.90 -0.86
C ALA A 92 4.82 -12.58 -1.18
N LYS A 93 5.09 -12.04 -2.36
CA LYS A 93 6.46 -11.68 -2.77
C LYS A 93 6.97 -10.45 -2.02
N TYR A 94 6.06 -9.58 -1.55
CA TYR A 94 6.42 -8.32 -0.90
C TYR A 94 6.30 -8.39 0.61
N PHE A 95 5.24 -8.97 1.14
CA PHE A 95 4.99 -9.02 2.59
C PHE A 95 5.52 -10.31 3.18
N VAL A 96 6.85 -10.46 3.12
CA VAL A 96 7.56 -11.70 3.50
C VAL A 96 7.51 -12.00 4.99
N GLY A 97 7.26 -10.99 5.83
CA GLY A 97 7.13 -11.16 7.28
C GLY A 97 5.80 -11.77 7.71
N LYS A 98 4.90 -12.03 6.77
CA LYS A 98 3.56 -12.58 7.03
C LYS A 98 2.79 -11.78 8.09
N PRO A 99 2.55 -10.48 7.86
CA PRO A 99 1.83 -9.66 8.82
C PRO A 99 0.39 -10.13 9.02
N ALA A 100 -0.21 -9.71 10.13
CA ALA A 100 -1.65 -9.88 10.30
C ALA A 100 -2.37 -9.13 9.17
N ARG A 101 -3.51 -9.67 8.70
CA ARG A 101 -4.20 -9.12 7.54
C ARG A 101 -5.70 -9.28 7.61
N SER A 102 -6.41 -8.27 7.13
CA SER A 102 -7.81 -8.39 6.71
C SER A 102 -7.87 -8.10 5.21
N CYS A 103 -8.68 -8.86 4.47
CA CYS A 103 -8.87 -8.63 3.04
C CYS A 103 -10.36 -8.80 2.72
N VAL A 104 -10.94 -7.75 2.14
CA VAL A 104 -12.37 -7.71 1.81
C VAL A 104 -12.57 -7.10 0.43
N ALA A 105 -13.72 -7.35 -0.17
CA ALA A 105 -14.14 -6.61 -1.36
C ALA A 105 -14.83 -5.32 -0.90
N ALA A 106 -14.46 -4.20 -1.49
CA ALA A 106 -15.12 -2.93 -1.27
C ALA A 106 -16.14 -2.67 -2.37
N LYS A 107 -17.21 -1.95 -2.03
CA LYS A 107 -18.20 -1.58 -3.03
C LYS A 107 -17.60 -0.77 -4.15
N GLU A 108 -16.72 0.18 -3.82
CA GLU A 108 -16.01 1.03 -4.77
C GLU A 108 -14.62 1.33 -4.24
N LEU A 109 -13.68 1.56 -5.14
CA LEU A 109 -12.33 2.02 -4.81
C LEU A 109 -12.02 3.29 -5.60
N PRO A 110 -11.14 4.18 -5.07
CA PRO A 110 -10.77 5.40 -5.78
C PRO A 110 -10.26 5.07 -7.18
N LYS A 111 -10.60 5.93 -8.15
CA LYS A 111 -10.19 5.77 -9.56
C LYS A 111 -10.57 4.42 -10.16
N ASN A 112 -11.57 3.74 -9.56
CA ASN A 112 -12.06 2.45 -10.02
C ASN A 112 -10.95 1.39 -10.17
N VAL A 113 -9.95 1.44 -9.27
CA VAL A 113 -8.86 0.46 -9.26
C VAL A 113 -9.33 -0.89 -8.76
N LEU A 114 -8.50 -1.91 -8.93
CA LEU A 114 -8.81 -3.29 -8.54
C LEU A 114 -8.36 -3.63 -7.12
N VAL A 115 -7.45 -2.84 -6.54
CA VAL A 115 -6.85 -3.14 -5.24
C VAL A 115 -6.38 -1.86 -4.54
N GLU A 116 -6.50 -1.87 -3.21
CA GLU A 116 -5.95 -0.83 -2.34
C GLU A 116 -5.42 -1.52 -1.07
N ILE A 117 -4.26 -1.08 -0.58
CA ILE A 117 -3.66 -1.64 0.64
C ILE A 117 -3.18 -0.50 1.55
N ASP A 118 -3.49 -0.60 2.84
CA ASP A 118 -2.81 0.22 3.84
C ASP A 118 -2.04 -0.67 4.82
N THR A 119 -1.09 -0.09 5.53
CA THR A 119 -0.20 -0.85 6.40
C THR A 119 0.09 -0.14 7.70
N VAL A 120 0.44 -0.94 8.71
CA VAL A 120 1.08 -0.49 9.94
C VAL A 120 2.41 -1.25 10.04
N ALA A 121 3.50 -0.54 10.30
CA ALA A 121 4.83 -1.14 10.37
C ALA A 121 5.63 -0.55 11.53
N GLU A 122 6.65 -1.29 11.98
CA GLU A 122 7.56 -0.79 13.00
C GLU A 122 8.64 0.07 12.35
N VAL A 123 8.93 1.22 12.96
CA VAL A 123 10.01 2.10 12.53
C VAL A 123 11.29 1.62 13.22
N THR A 124 12.33 1.37 12.41
CA THR A 124 13.59 0.80 12.89
C THR A 124 14.76 1.78 12.79
N LYS A 125 14.50 2.96 12.30
CA LYS A 125 15.55 3.99 12.15
C LYS A 125 15.19 5.30 12.81
#